data_d22968139dd8125b895d0408db4e7d12
#
_entry.id   d22968139dd8125b895d0408db4e7d12
#
_cell.length_a   1.000
_cell.length_b   1.000
_cell.length_c   1.000
_cell.angle_alpha   90.00
_cell.angle_beta   90.00
_cell.angle_gamma   90.00
#
_symmetry.space_group_name_H-M   'P 1'
#
loop_
_entity.id
_entity.type
_entity.pdbx_description
1 polymer ?
#
loop_
_entity_poly.entity_id
_entity_poly.type
_entity_poly.pdbx_seq_one_letter_code
_entity_poly.pdbx_strand_id
1 'polypeptide(L)'
;MRTMHNPPHPGELVKSSLEFADVTITKAAEDMDISRKHLSGLINASARITPDMAKRLEAYIGSTARAWLAMQDAYDLWQLRDVKYDIKQVANS
;
A
#
# COMPACT_ATOMS: atom_id res chain seq x y z
N MET A 1 -15.69 -17.45 14.70
CA MET A 1 -14.66 -17.15 14.70
C MET A 1 -14.16 -16.49 13.63
N ARG A 2 -13.37 -15.81 13.71
CA ARG A 2 -12.96 -15.09 12.80
C ARG A 2 -11.76 -15.55 12.27
N THR A 3 -11.57 -15.63 11.14
CA THR A 3 -10.36 -15.97 10.50
C THR A 3 -9.62 -14.73 10.15
N MET A 4 -8.36 -14.72 10.44
CA MET A 4 -7.57 -13.60 10.05
C MET A 4 -7.16 -13.80 8.64
N HIS A 5 -7.38 -12.80 7.83
CA HIS A 5 -6.96 -12.86 6.44
C HIS A 5 -5.65 -12.13 6.27
N ASN A 6 -4.79 -12.70 5.46
CA ASN A 6 -3.55 -12.04 5.07
C ASN A 6 -3.93 -10.89 4.14
N PRO A 7 -3.86 -9.64 4.58
CA PRO A 7 -4.26 -8.54 3.71
C PRO A 7 -3.28 -8.38 2.55
N PRO A 8 -3.78 -8.11 1.35
CA PRO A 8 -2.89 -7.95 0.20
C PRO A 8 -2.15 -6.63 0.31
N HIS A 9 -0.98 -6.58 -0.33
CA HIS A 9 -0.26 -5.32 -0.44
C HIS A 9 -1.08 -4.41 -1.36
N PRO A 10 -1.20 -3.12 -1.02
CA PRO A 10 -2.00 -2.22 -1.86
C PRO A 10 -1.52 -2.11 -3.30
N GLY A 11 -0.26 -2.46 -3.57
CA GLY A 11 0.24 -2.50 -4.94
C GLY A 11 -0.54 -3.47 -5.81
N GLU A 12 -1.15 -4.51 -5.23
CA GLU A 12 -1.97 -5.44 -5.99
C GLU A 12 -3.22 -4.76 -6.51
N LEU A 13 -3.82 -3.89 -5.71
CA LEU A 13 -4.98 -3.15 -6.14
C LEU A 13 -4.62 -2.14 -7.22
N VAL A 14 -3.45 -1.50 -7.08
CA VAL A 14 -2.96 -0.60 -8.13
C VAL A 14 -2.83 -1.37 -9.44
N LYS A 15 -2.19 -2.54 -9.39
CA LYS A 15 -2.00 -3.36 -10.59
C LYS A 15 -3.33 -3.72 -11.22
N SER A 16 -4.27 -4.22 -10.42
CA SER A 16 -5.59 -4.60 -10.92
C SER A 16 -6.31 -3.43 -11.54
N SER A 17 -6.21 -2.26 -10.91
CA SER A 17 -6.88 -1.06 -11.41
C SER A 17 -6.35 -0.64 -12.76
N LEU A 18 -5.02 -0.71 -12.93
CA LEU A 18 -4.41 -0.36 -14.21
C LEU A 18 -4.78 -1.37 -15.29
N GLU A 19 -4.80 -2.64 -14.94
CA GLU A 19 -5.19 -3.68 -15.89
C GLU A 19 -6.65 -3.51 -16.33
N PHE A 20 -7.52 -3.23 -15.37
CA PHE A 20 -8.92 -3.02 -15.68
C PHE A 20 -9.11 -1.83 -16.60
N ALA A 21 -8.36 -0.77 -16.39
CA ALA A 21 -8.44 0.44 -17.21
C ALA A 21 -7.64 0.34 -18.50
N ASP A 22 -6.90 -0.74 -18.68
CA ASP A 22 -6.05 -0.96 -19.86
C ASP A 22 -4.99 0.16 -19.97
N VAL A 23 -4.35 0.47 -18.84
CA VAL A 23 -3.33 1.51 -18.77
C VAL A 23 -2.00 0.84 -18.44
N THR A 24 -0.95 1.21 -19.17
CA THR A 24 0.38 0.65 -18.91
C THR A 24 1.01 1.32 -17.70
N ILE A 25 1.99 0.65 -17.10
CA ILE A 25 2.72 1.21 -15.98
C ILE A 25 3.41 2.52 -16.39
N THR A 26 3.98 2.55 -17.59
CA THR A 26 4.65 3.75 -18.09
C THR A 26 3.69 4.94 -18.16
N LYS A 27 2.51 4.70 -18.72
CA LYS A 27 1.52 5.77 -18.86
C LYS A 27 1.04 6.24 -17.50
N ALA A 28 0.74 5.30 -16.61
CA ALA A 28 0.28 5.64 -15.27
C ALA A 28 1.32 6.46 -14.51
N ALA A 29 2.58 6.07 -14.62
CA ALA A 29 3.65 6.80 -13.95
C ALA A 29 3.73 8.24 -14.47
N GLU A 30 3.64 8.41 -15.79
CA GLU A 30 3.62 9.74 -16.38
C GLU A 30 2.44 10.55 -15.87
N ASP A 31 1.26 9.94 -15.85
CA ASP A 31 0.05 10.62 -15.43
C ASP A 31 0.12 11.06 -13.98
N MET A 32 0.77 10.28 -13.13
CA MET A 32 0.89 10.60 -11.72
C MET A 32 2.15 11.37 -11.37
N ASP A 33 2.97 11.64 -12.38
CA ASP A 33 4.23 12.38 -12.21
C ASP A 33 5.15 11.70 -11.20
N ILE A 34 5.34 10.40 -11.39
CA ILE A 34 6.29 9.62 -10.61
C ILE A 34 7.11 8.78 -11.57
N SER A 35 8.23 8.25 -11.10
CA SER A 35 9.06 7.44 -11.97
C SER A 35 8.42 6.08 -12.20
N ARG A 36 8.68 5.49 -13.36
CA ARG A 36 8.20 4.16 -13.66
C ARG A 36 8.77 3.16 -12.66
N LYS A 37 10.02 3.37 -12.26
CA LYS A 37 10.67 2.47 -11.29
C LYS A 37 9.93 2.51 -9.95
N HIS A 38 9.53 3.69 -9.52
CA HIS A 38 8.80 3.84 -8.26
C HIS A 38 7.46 3.10 -8.34
N LEU A 39 6.72 3.29 -9.42
CA LEU A 39 5.42 2.64 -9.57
C LEU A 39 5.58 1.12 -9.68
N SER A 40 6.59 0.65 -10.42
CA SER A 40 6.88 -0.77 -10.50
C SER A 40 7.18 -1.35 -9.12
N GLY A 41 7.97 -0.63 -8.32
CA GLY A 41 8.29 -1.08 -6.97
C GLY A 41 7.05 -1.20 -6.10
N LEU A 42 6.13 -0.26 -6.26
CA LEU A 42 4.89 -0.30 -5.52
C LEU A 42 4.06 -1.53 -5.92
N ILE A 43 3.94 -1.77 -7.20
CA ILE A 43 3.16 -2.89 -7.72
C ILE A 43 3.77 -4.23 -7.28
N ASN A 44 5.08 -4.30 -7.21
CA ASN A 44 5.77 -5.53 -6.82
C ASN A 44 5.97 -5.66 -5.31
N ALA A 45 5.35 -4.78 -4.54
CA ALA A 45 5.42 -4.79 -3.08
C ALA A 45 6.82 -4.57 -2.53
N SER A 46 7.70 -3.96 -3.33
CA SER A 46 9.04 -3.62 -2.85
C SER A 46 9.11 -2.17 -2.41
N ALA A 47 8.04 -1.43 -2.51
CA ALA A 47 7.93 -0.08 -2.00
C ALA A 47 6.60 0.03 -1.29
N ARG A 48 6.52 0.95 -0.33
CA ARG A 48 5.28 1.12 0.41
C ARG A 48 4.63 2.45 0.02
N ILE A 49 3.34 2.56 0.30
CA ILE A 49 2.59 3.78 0.01
C ILE A 49 2.85 4.81 1.10
N THR A 50 3.35 5.97 0.67
CA THR A 50 3.54 7.11 1.56
C THR A 50 2.33 8.02 1.44
N PRO A 51 2.16 9.00 2.34
CA PRO A 51 1.06 9.95 2.21
C PRO A 51 1.03 10.65 0.86
N ASP A 52 2.18 11.05 0.32
CA ASP A 52 2.22 11.68 -1.01
C ASP A 52 1.69 10.73 -2.08
N MET A 53 2.13 9.49 -2.04
CA MET A 53 1.68 8.51 -3.02
C MET A 53 0.19 8.22 -2.85
N ALA A 54 -0.28 8.18 -1.60
CA ALA A 54 -1.70 7.95 -1.34
C ALA A 54 -2.57 9.04 -1.96
N LYS A 55 -2.11 10.29 -1.90
CA LYS A 55 -2.85 11.40 -2.51
C LYS A 55 -2.86 11.27 -4.03
N ARG A 56 -1.78 10.82 -4.62
CA ARG A 56 -1.72 10.61 -6.07
C ARG A 56 -2.65 9.48 -6.50
N LEU A 57 -2.69 8.41 -5.72
CA LEU A 57 -3.58 7.29 -6.01
C LEU A 57 -5.04 7.67 -5.85
N GLU A 58 -5.33 8.50 -4.85
CA GLU A 58 -6.68 9.01 -4.67
C GLU A 58 -7.13 9.76 -5.92
N ALA A 59 -6.26 10.60 -6.45
CA ALA A 59 -6.59 11.41 -7.62
C ALA A 59 -6.68 10.59 -8.89
N TYR A 60 -5.82 9.60 -9.04
CA TYR A 60 -5.71 8.87 -10.29
C TYR A 60 -6.62 7.65 -10.37
N ILE A 61 -6.70 6.88 -9.32
CA ILE A 61 -7.48 5.65 -9.31
C ILE A 61 -8.80 5.85 -8.59
N GLY A 62 -8.76 6.53 -7.45
CA GLY A 62 -9.95 6.71 -6.64
C GLY A 62 -9.73 6.20 -5.25
N SER A 63 -10.82 6.03 -4.53
CA SER A 63 -10.81 5.75 -3.11
C SER A 63 -10.20 6.97 -2.41
N THR A 64 -9.88 6.89 -1.15
CA THR A 64 -9.33 8.02 -0.44
C THR A 64 -7.87 7.76 -0.06
N ALA A 65 -7.12 8.84 0.14
CA ALA A 65 -5.74 8.68 0.58
C ALA A 65 -5.70 7.90 1.89
N ARG A 66 -6.65 8.17 2.79
CA ARG A 66 -6.72 7.46 4.07
C ARG A 66 -6.91 5.96 3.85
N ALA A 67 -7.77 5.58 2.89
CA ALA A 67 -8.00 4.17 2.60
C ALA A 67 -6.74 3.49 2.06
N TRP A 68 -6.00 4.19 1.17
CA TRP A 68 -4.77 3.63 0.64
C TRP A 68 -3.74 3.41 1.76
N LEU A 69 -3.63 4.37 2.68
CA LEU A 69 -2.71 4.25 3.81
C LEU A 69 -3.15 3.15 4.77
N ALA A 70 -4.46 2.99 4.95
CA ALA A 70 -4.97 1.93 5.82
C ALA A 70 -4.62 0.55 5.27
N MET A 71 -4.67 0.38 3.94
CA MET A 71 -4.29 -0.88 3.32
C MET A 71 -2.81 -1.18 3.54
N GLN A 72 -1.96 -0.14 3.43
CA GLN A 72 -0.54 -0.31 3.68
C GLN A 72 -0.30 -0.70 5.14
N ASP A 73 -0.98 -0.03 6.06
CA ASP A 73 -0.82 -0.31 7.48
C ASP A 73 -1.26 -1.73 7.83
N ALA A 74 -2.37 -2.16 7.25
CA ALA A 74 -2.87 -3.51 7.50
C ALA A 74 -1.86 -4.55 7.02
N TYR A 75 -1.29 -4.32 5.84
CA TYR A 75 -0.28 -5.22 5.30
C TYR A 75 0.96 -5.26 6.20
N ASP A 76 1.43 -4.08 6.60
CA ASP A 76 2.64 -3.97 7.43
C ASP A 76 2.44 -4.65 8.77
N LEU A 77 1.29 -4.43 9.40
CA LEU A 77 1.00 -5.04 10.70
C LEU A 77 0.89 -6.55 10.58
N TRP A 78 0.31 -7.02 9.50
CA TRP A 78 0.21 -8.46 9.27
C TRP A 78 1.60 -9.10 9.19
N GLN A 79 2.56 -8.40 8.54
CA GLN A 79 3.92 -8.93 8.44
C GLN A 79 4.58 -9.07 9.81
N LEU A 80 4.15 -8.30 10.78
CA LEU A 80 4.71 -8.31 12.13
C LEU A 80 3.85 -9.10 13.12
N ARG A 81 2.82 -9.79 12.69
CA ARG A 81 1.84 -10.41 13.59
C ARG A 81 2.46 -11.37 14.60
N ASP A 82 3.55 -12.03 14.23
CA ASP A 82 4.18 -13.00 15.12
C ASP A 82 5.43 -12.46 15.81
N VAL A 83 5.75 -11.20 15.57
CA VAL A 83 6.93 -10.60 16.18
C VAL A 83 6.58 -10.20 17.60
N LYS A 84 7.44 -10.59 18.54
CA LYS A 84 7.28 -10.20 19.92
C LYS A 84 8.51 -9.43 20.35
N TYR A 85 8.26 -8.34 21.05
CA TYR A 85 9.36 -7.47 21.46
C TYR A 85 9.58 -7.62 22.96
N ASP A 86 10.83 -7.81 23.34
CA ASP A 86 11.20 -7.91 24.73
C ASP A 86 11.42 -6.48 25.24
N ILE A 87 10.32 -5.78 25.44
CA ILE A 87 10.36 -4.39 25.84
C ILE A 87 9.69 -4.24 27.19
N LYS A 88 10.39 -3.61 28.11
CA LYS A 88 9.83 -3.36 29.39
C LYS A 88 8.86 -2.21 29.29
N GLN A 89 7.64 -2.44 29.73
CA GLN A 89 6.62 -1.41 29.66
C GLN A 89 6.96 -0.26 30.60
N VAL A 90 6.66 0.95 30.16
CA VAL A 90 6.88 2.09 31.00
C VAL A 90 5.96 1.98 32.21
N ALA A 91 6.49 2.35 33.33
CA ALA A 91 5.76 2.13 34.54
C ALA A 91 4.45 2.80 34.58
N ASN A 92 3.59 2.31 35.32
CA ASN A 92 2.50 2.91 35.44
C ASN A 92 1.54 2.20 35.07
N SER A 93 1.67 1.48 34.70
CA SER A 93 0.68 0.87 34.36
C SER A 93 0.10 0.16 34.94
#